data_5c197bb5c88d9edf515395ee82bf62f1
#
_entry.id   5c197bb5c88d9edf515395ee82bf62f1
#
_cell.length_a   1.000
_cell.length_b   1.000
_cell.length_c   1.000
_cell.angle_alpha   90.00
_cell.angle_beta   90.00
_cell.angle_gamma   90.00
#
_symmetry.space_group_name_H-M   'P 1'
#
loop_
_entity.id
_entity.type
_entity.pdbx_description
1 polymer ?
#
loop_
_entity_poly.entity_id
_entity_poly.type
_entity_poly.pdbx_seq_one_letter_code
_entity_poly.pdbx_strand_id
1 'polypeptide(L)'
;MKFRHSLLAAGVVAALFALPAAAQFTERTIRLSNGVNQEHPVGNGVAKMAECLAQKSGGKMKLQAFWGGALGGDLQATQSLRSGTQEMVVTSTSPLIGILPDLGVFDLPFLFANEKEADAVLDGEFGKYISDKMPQYGLVNLAYWENGFRNLTNSKKAITKWEDMGGLKVRVMQNNIFLDTFKTMGANAVPMAFGEVFTALETKAIDGQENPFVTIDTSKFYEVQKYVSATKHAYTPFMVLFSKKIYDSYSPQEQKALVDCAIVGRDEQRKVSRALNSKSLENLKSKGMAVNEI
;
A
#
# COMPACT_ATOMS: atom_id res chain seq x y z
N MET A 1 -40.24 -67.78 52.67
CA MET A 1 -40.13 -66.30 52.53
C MET A 1 -38.95 -65.97 51.72
N LYS A 2 -39.07 -65.49 50.46
CA LYS A 2 -37.93 -65.13 49.57
C LYS A 2 -38.00 -63.63 49.39
N PHE A 3 -36.95 -62.91 49.89
CA PHE A 3 -36.71 -61.49 49.67
C PHE A 3 -35.99 -61.30 48.33
N ARG A 4 -36.62 -60.56 47.40
CA ARG A 4 -36.02 -60.11 46.16
C ARG A 4 -35.44 -58.70 46.39
N HIS A 5 -34.14 -58.56 46.26
CA HIS A 5 -33.49 -57.25 46.26
C HIS A 5 -33.42 -56.74 44.80
N SER A 6 -34.12 -55.65 44.53
CA SER A 6 -34.03 -54.94 43.27
C SER A 6 -32.91 -53.89 43.37
N LEU A 7 -31.83 -54.06 42.62
CA LEU A 7 -30.81 -53.04 42.44
C LEU A 7 -31.25 -52.04 41.32
N LEU A 8 -31.54 -50.80 41.72
CA LEU A 8 -31.68 -49.68 40.81
C LEU A 8 -30.30 -49.19 40.42
N ALA A 9 -29.88 -49.42 39.17
CA ALA A 9 -28.69 -48.80 38.58
C ALA A 9 -29.05 -47.40 38.11
N ALA A 10 -28.59 -46.35 38.80
CA ALA A 10 -28.68 -44.96 38.37
C ALA A 10 -27.55 -44.68 37.31
N GLY A 11 -27.95 -44.62 36.03
CA GLY A 11 -27.06 -44.20 34.94
C GLY A 11 -26.84 -42.70 34.98
N VAL A 12 -25.65 -42.25 35.37
CA VAL A 12 -25.25 -40.84 35.20
C VAL A 12 -24.87 -40.63 33.75
N VAL A 13 -25.72 -39.98 32.97
CA VAL A 13 -25.39 -39.47 31.62
C VAL A 13 -24.59 -38.20 31.79
N ALA A 14 -23.25 -38.33 31.69
CA ALA A 14 -22.37 -37.16 31.55
C ALA A 14 -22.55 -36.55 30.16
N ALA A 15 -23.34 -35.49 30.07
CA ALA A 15 -23.43 -34.68 28.88
C ALA A 15 -22.11 -33.89 28.76
N LEU A 16 -21.19 -34.37 27.90
CA LEU A 16 -20.02 -33.64 27.46
C LEU A 16 -20.53 -32.44 26.64
N PHE A 17 -20.63 -31.28 27.27
CA PHE A 17 -20.73 -30.02 26.57
C PHE A 17 -19.41 -29.81 25.84
N ALA A 18 -19.34 -30.18 24.54
CA ALA A 18 -18.31 -29.74 23.65
C ALA A 18 -18.44 -28.22 23.53
N LEU A 19 -17.70 -27.47 24.37
CA LEU A 19 -17.49 -26.05 24.14
C LEU A 19 -16.90 -25.93 22.73
N PRO A 20 -17.48 -25.07 21.85
CA PRO A 20 -16.87 -24.82 20.57
C PRO A 20 -15.44 -24.38 20.86
N ALA A 21 -14.44 -25.10 20.31
CA ALA A 21 -13.06 -24.71 20.38
C ALA A 21 -12.99 -23.31 19.75
N ALA A 22 -12.98 -22.27 20.61
CA ALA A 22 -12.78 -20.92 20.14
C ALA A 22 -11.49 -20.95 19.32
N ALA A 23 -11.58 -20.68 18.02
CA ALA A 23 -10.43 -20.74 17.14
C ALA A 23 -9.33 -19.85 17.73
N GLN A 24 -8.30 -20.49 18.28
CA GLN A 24 -7.32 -19.81 19.08
C GLN A 24 -6.32 -19.15 18.16
N PHE A 25 -6.12 -17.83 18.27
CA PHE A 25 -5.03 -17.14 17.56
C PHE A 25 -3.69 -17.77 17.90
N THR A 26 -2.84 -17.96 16.88
CA THR A 26 -1.48 -18.45 17.04
C THR A 26 -0.51 -17.27 17.16
N GLU A 27 0.62 -17.47 17.84
CA GLU A 27 1.72 -16.50 17.85
C GLU A 27 2.24 -16.29 16.42
N ARG A 28 2.11 -15.04 15.91
CA ARG A 28 2.54 -14.64 14.56
C ARG A 28 3.34 -13.35 14.63
N THR A 29 4.49 -13.32 14.00
CA THR A 29 5.20 -12.08 13.67
C THR A 29 5.08 -11.86 12.17
N ILE A 30 4.40 -10.79 11.80
CA ILE A 30 4.10 -10.44 10.41
C ILE A 30 5.07 -9.33 10.01
N ARG A 31 6.04 -9.67 9.14
CA ARG A 31 6.99 -8.69 8.60
C ARG A 31 6.31 -7.94 7.46
N LEU A 32 6.14 -6.64 7.66
CA LEU A 32 5.58 -5.73 6.68
C LEU A 32 6.69 -4.84 6.14
N SER A 33 6.88 -4.81 4.83
CA SER A 33 7.77 -3.86 4.18
C SER A 33 7.01 -2.76 3.46
N ASN A 34 7.67 -1.61 3.29
CA ASN A 34 7.19 -0.51 2.48
C ASN A 34 8.37 0.31 1.93
N GLY A 35 8.20 0.89 0.73
CA GLY A 35 9.22 1.71 0.08
C GLY A 35 9.38 3.12 0.66
N VAL A 36 8.33 3.68 1.29
CA VAL A 36 8.38 5.00 1.94
C VAL A 36 8.89 4.92 3.37
N ASN A 37 9.23 6.06 3.98
CA ASN A 37 9.66 6.13 5.37
C ASN A 37 8.47 6.10 6.35
N GLN A 38 8.75 6.00 7.64
CA GLN A 38 7.73 5.85 8.68
C GLN A 38 6.87 7.11 8.87
N GLU A 39 7.40 8.30 8.55
CA GLU A 39 6.72 9.59 8.65
C GLU A 39 5.62 9.76 7.59
N HIS A 40 5.65 8.96 6.52
CA HIS A 40 4.57 8.92 5.53
C HIS A 40 3.26 8.42 6.17
N PRO A 41 2.07 8.86 5.73
CA PRO A 41 0.77 8.39 6.25
C PRO A 41 0.60 6.88 6.31
N VAL A 42 1.32 6.12 5.49
CA VAL A 42 1.39 4.66 5.60
C VAL A 42 1.81 4.23 7.02
N GLY A 43 2.70 4.99 7.68
CA GLY A 43 3.10 4.72 9.06
C GLY A 43 1.93 4.78 10.04
N ASN A 44 1.03 5.76 9.89
CA ASN A 44 -0.19 5.88 10.70
C ASN A 44 -1.12 4.69 10.46
N GLY A 45 -1.33 4.31 9.19
CA GLY A 45 -2.14 3.15 8.85
C GLY A 45 -1.59 1.84 9.41
N VAL A 46 -0.27 1.63 9.30
CA VAL A 46 0.41 0.44 9.84
C VAL A 46 0.30 0.40 11.36
N ALA A 47 0.50 1.54 12.05
CA ALA A 47 0.35 1.60 13.51
C ALA A 47 -1.09 1.24 13.94
N LYS A 48 -2.09 1.77 13.21
CA LYS A 48 -3.50 1.49 13.51
C LYS A 48 -3.88 0.04 13.20
N MET A 49 -3.36 -0.52 12.11
CA MET A 49 -3.52 -1.94 11.79
C MET A 49 -2.87 -2.84 12.86
N ALA A 50 -1.68 -2.50 13.34
CA ALA A 50 -0.96 -3.24 14.38
C ALA A 50 -1.73 -3.23 15.71
N GLU A 51 -2.25 -2.08 16.13
CA GLU A 51 -3.11 -1.94 17.32
C GLU A 51 -4.34 -2.84 17.21
N CYS A 52 -5.05 -2.79 16.08
CA CYS A 52 -6.22 -3.61 15.81
C CYS A 52 -5.89 -5.12 15.88
N LEU A 53 -4.81 -5.56 15.24
CA LEU A 53 -4.38 -6.97 15.27
C LEU A 53 -4.03 -7.43 16.69
N ALA A 54 -3.31 -6.61 17.46
CA ALA A 54 -2.97 -6.91 18.83
C ALA A 54 -4.23 -7.06 19.70
N GLN A 55 -5.19 -6.15 19.56
CA GLN A 55 -6.46 -6.20 20.30
C GLN A 55 -7.27 -7.45 19.93
N LYS A 56 -7.48 -7.73 18.63
CA LYS A 56 -8.27 -8.89 18.18
C LYS A 56 -7.65 -10.22 18.56
N SER A 57 -6.33 -10.30 18.57
CA SER A 57 -5.60 -11.56 18.82
C SER A 57 -5.12 -11.75 20.25
N GLY A 58 -5.40 -10.81 21.17
CA GLY A 58 -4.85 -10.83 22.52
C GLY A 58 -3.31 -10.73 22.54
N GLY A 59 -2.73 -9.96 21.61
CA GLY A 59 -1.29 -9.74 21.49
C GLY A 59 -0.53 -10.82 20.72
N LYS A 60 -1.21 -11.86 20.21
CA LYS A 60 -0.55 -12.98 19.52
C LYS A 60 -0.12 -12.65 18.08
N MET A 61 -0.88 -11.79 17.37
CA MET A 61 -0.50 -11.34 16.03
C MET A 61 0.18 -9.97 16.13
N LYS A 62 1.46 -9.91 15.76
CA LYS A 62 2.30 -8.70 15.85
C LYS A 62 2.77 -8.29 14.47
N LEU A 63 2.64 -6.99 14.14
CA LEU A 63 3.25 -6.40 12.95
C LEU A 63 4.65 -5.89 13.27
N GLN A 64 5.62 -6.27 12.44
CA GLN A 64 6.98 -5.73 12.44
C GLN A 64 7.21 -5.01 11.10
N ALA A 65 7.26 -3.68 11.14
CA ALA A 65 7.39 -2.86 9.95
C ALA A 65 8.86 -2.58 9.60
N PHE A 66 9.16 -2.62 8.29
CA PHE A 66 10.45 -2.31 7.69
C PHE A 66 10.24 -1.22 6.64
N TRP A 67 10.87 -0.08 6.84
CA TRP A 67 10.69 1.15 6.08
C TRP A 67 11.80 1.39 5.05
N GLY A 68 11.54 2.32 4.12
CA GLY A 68 12.55 2.77 3.16
C GLY A 68 13.07 1.69 2.20
N GLY A 69 12.29 0.64 1.98
CA GLY A 69 12.69 -0.46 1.12
C GLY A 69 13.74 -1.41 1.74
N ALA A 70 13.88 -1.44 3.08
CA ALA A 70 14.88 -2.28 3.78
C ALA A 70 14.77 -3.78 3.46
N LEU A 71 13.60 -4.26 3.05
CA LEU A 71 13.40 -5.65 2.57
C LEU A 71 13.25 -5.73 1.04
N GLY A 72 13.73 -4.72 0.32
CA GLY A 72 13.63 -4.58 -1.13
C GLY A 72 12.56 -3.56 -1.56
N GLY A 73 12.69 -3.05 -2.79
CA GLY A 73 11.68 -2.21 -3.42
C GLY A 73 10.41 -2.98 -3.77
N ASP A 74 9.39 -2.27 -4.27
CA ASP A 74 8.03 -2.79 -4.50
C ASP A 74 7.99 -4.14 -5.23
N LEU A 75 8.70 -4.26 -6.35
CA LEU A 75 8.76 -5.52 -7.11
C LEU A 75 9.45 -6.64 -6.34
N GLN A 76 10.59 -6.35 -5.71
CA GLN A 76 11.37 -7.35 -4.98
C GLN A 76 10.60 -7.86 -3.77
N ALA A 77 10.00 -6.96 -2.98
CA ALA A 77 9.18 -7.32 -1.83
C ALA A 77 7.95 -8.14 -2.25
N THR A 78 7.30 -7.76 -3.37
CA THR A 78 6.17 -8.53 -3.92
C THR A 78 6.59 -9.94 -4.37
N GLN A 79 7.79 -10.11 -4.96
CA GLN A 79 8.32 -11.44 -5.29
C GLN A 79 8.60 -12.26 -4.01
N SER A 80 9.06 -11.63 -2.94
CA SER A 80 9.25 -12.29 -1.63
C SER A 80 7.92 -12.78 -1.03
N LEU A 81 6.82 -12.04 -1.23
CA LEU A 81 5.48 -12.52 -0.86
C LEU A 81 5.09 -13.76 -1.69
N ARG A 82 5.27 -13.70 -3.01
CA ARG A 82 4.91 -14.80 -3.92
C ARG A 82 5.69 -16.09 -3.61
N SER A 83 6.95 -15.97 -3.24
CA SER A 83 7.77 -17.12 -2.80
C SER A 83 7.43 -17.61 -1.39
N GLY A 84 6.76 -16.80 -0.56
CA GLY A 84 6.44 -17.09 0.83
C GLY A 84 7.60 -16.87 1.79
N THR A 85 8.55 -16.00 1.44
CA THR A 85 9.69 -15.64 2.29
C THR A 85 9.45 -14.36 3.10
N GLN A 86 8.37 -13.63 2.82
CA GLN A 86 7.90 -12.46 3.56
C GLN A 86 6.38 -12.48 3.64
N GLU A 87 5.80 -11.94 4.72
CA GLU A 87 4.38 -11.99 5.01
C GLU A 87 3.60 -10.91 4.28
N MET A 88 4.01 -9.62 4.39
CA MET A 88 3.19 -8.47 3.95
C MET A 88 4.03 -7.37 3.31
N VAL A 89 3.43 -6.66 2.35
CA VAL A 89 3.96 -5.41 1.79
C VAL A 89 2.83 -4.40 1.58
N VAL A 90 3.12 -3.12 1.84
CA VAL A 90 2.31 -2.02 1.32
C VAL A 90 3.06 -1.44 0.12
N THR A 91 2.49 -1.57 -1.08
CA THR A 91 3.16 -1.25 -2.35
C THR A 91 2.23 -0.53 -3.32
N SER A 92 2.77 0.30 -4.20
CA SER A 92 1.99 0.87 -5.31
C SER A 92 1.54 -0.22 -6.29
N THR A 93 0.39 -0.02 -6.92
CA THR A 93 -0.12 -0.90 -7.99
C THR A 93 0.76 -0.86 -9.24
N SER A 94 1.31 0.29 -9.55
CA SER A 94 1.99 0.58 -10.82
C SER A 94 3.16 -0.35 -11.15
N PRO A 95 4.09 -0.67 -10.24
CA PRO A 95 5.17 -1.62 -10.54
C PRO A 95 4.67 -3.06 -10.75
N LEU A 96 3.42 -3.37 -10.40
CA LEU A 96 2.87 -4.72 -10.41
C LEU A 96 2.15 -5.08 -11.72
N ILE A 97 2.04 -4.17 -12.68
CA ILE A 97 1.34 -4.43 -13.96
C ILE A 97 1.97 -5.58 -14.76
N GLY A 98 3.26 -5.84 -14.58
CA GLY A 98 3.93 -7.02 -15.14
C GLY A 98 3.49 -8.34 -14.51
N ILE A 99 2.86 -8.31 -13.33
CA ILE A 99 2.28 -9.46 -12.64
C ILE A 99 0.80 -9.58 -13.01
N LEU A 100 0.03 -8.50 -12.84
CA LEU A 100 -1.38 -8.39 -13.17
C LEU A 100 -1.61 -7.15 -14.05
N PRO A 101 -1.74 -7.31 -15.38
CA PRO A 101 -1.90 -6.19 -16.31
C PRO A 101 -3.13 -5.30 -16.04
N ASP A 102 -4.19 -5.87 -15.47
CA ASP A 102 -5.42 -5.13 -15.12
C ASP A 102 -5.15 -3.97 -14.15
N LEU A 103 -4.09 -4.02 -13.35
CA LEU A 103 -3.67 -2.92 -12.47
C LEU A 103 -3.31 -1.65 -13.24
N GLY A 104 -2.94 -1.78 -14.51
CA GLY A 104 -2.57 -0.66 -15.36
C GLY A 104 -3.71 0.35 -15.58
N VAL A 105 -4.95 -0.03 -15.34
CA VAL A 105 -6.07 0.91 -15.42
C VAL A 105 -5.90 2.09 -14.45
N PHE A 106 -5.33 1.86 -13.26
CA PHE A 106 -5.08 2.92 -12.28
C PHE A 106 -3.97 3.89 -12.68
N ASP A 107 -3.18 3.55 -13.70
CA ASP A 107 -2.08 4.38 -14.20
C ASP A 107 -2.47 5.23 -15.42
N LEU A 108 -3.71 5.08 -15.91
CA LEU A 108 -4.23 5.92 -16.97
C LEU A 108 -4.27 7.38 -16.51
N PRO A 109 -3.74 8.32 -17.31
CA PRO A 109 -3.74 9.72 -16.93
C PRO A 109 -5.16 10.27 -16.81
N PHE A 110 -5.39 11.08 -15.77
CA PHE A 110 -6.65 11.81 -15.53
C PHE A 110 -7.89 10.90 -15.36
N LEU A 111 -7.71 9.64 -14.97
CA LEU A 111 -8.82 8.69 -14.82
C LEU A 111 -9.81 9.11 -13.73
N PHE A 112 -9.33 9.65 -12.62
CA PHE A 112 -10.16 10.08 -11.48
C PHE A 112 -10.13 11.60 -11.34
N ALA A 113 -11.28 12.21 -11.09
CA ALA A 113 -11.39 13.64 -10.83
C ALA A 113 -11.06 13.99 -9.35
N ASN A 114 -11.30 13.06 -8.43
CA ASN A 114 -11.11 13.25 -6.99
C ASN A 114 -10.99 11.92 -6.24
N GLU A 115 -10.61 12.01 -4.95
CA GLU A 115 -10.41 10.85 -4.08
C GLU A 115 -11.69 10.04 -3.86
N LYS A 116 -12.86 10.68 -3.89
CA LYS A 116 -14.15 10.00 -3.70
C LYS A 116 -14.47 9.05 -4.85
N GLU A 117 -14.15 9.45 -6.08
CA GLU A 117 -14.30 8.59 -7.26
C GLU A 117 -13.32 7.40 -7.19
N ALA A 118 -12.06 7.67 -6.81
CA ALA A 118 -11.08 6.62 -6.61
C ALA A 118 -11.52 5.63 -5.53
N ASP A 119 -12.02 6.11 -4.39
CA ASP A 119 -12.55 5.25 -3.31
C ASP A 119 -13.72 4.38 -3.80
N ALA A 120 -14.66 4.94 -4.55
CA ALA A 120 -15.81 4.19 -5.05
C ALA A 120 -15.40 3.04 -5.98
N VAL A 121 -14.36 3.22 -6.78
CA VAL A 121 -13.83 2.17 -7.66
C VAL A 121 -13.00 1.14 -6.88
N LEU A 122 -12.10 1.60 -6.00
CA LEU A 122 -11.18 0.73 -5.25
C LEU A 122 -11.89 -0.12 -4.19
N ASP A 123 -12.89 0.45 -3.52
CA ASP A 123 -13.65 -0.24 -2.48
C ASP A 123 -14.92 -0.91 -3.04
N GLY A 124 -15.21 -0.70 -4.34
CA GLY A 124 -16.35 -1.24 -5.06
C GLY A 124 -16.06 -2.55 -5.80
N GLU A 125 -16.93 -2.85 -6.77
CA GLU A 125 -16.88 -4.11 -7.54
C GLU A 125 -15.59 -4.28 -8.34
N PHE A 126 -15.04 -3.19 -8.90
CA PHE A 126 -13.80 -3.29 -9.66
C PHE A 126 -12.59 -3.61 -8.76
N GLY A 127 -12.46 -2.94 -7.62
CA GLY A 127 -11.41 -3.25 -6.65
C GLY A 127 -11.52 -4.69 -6.12
N LYS A 128 -12.76 -5.17 -5.90
CA LYS A 128 -13.00 -6.57 -5.56
C LYS A 128 -12.59 -7.52 -6.69
N TYR A 129 -12.96 -7.23 -7.94
CA TYR A 129 -12.55 -8.02 -9.11
C TYR A 129 -11.03 -8.18 -9.20
N ILE A 130 -10.28 -7.09 -9.02
CA ILE A 130 -8.81 -7.13 -8.97
C ILE A 130 -8.33 -7.99 -7.80
N SER A 131 -8.90 -7.81 -6.61
CA SER A 131 -8.50 -8.55 -5.41
C SER A 131 -8.75 -10.05 -5.56
N ASP A 132 -9.87 -10.44 -6.19
CA ASP A 132 -10.23 -11.84 -6.45
C ASP A 132 -9.28 -12.53 -7.46
N LYS A 133 -8.57 -11.76 -8.29
CA LYS A 133 -7.54 -12.29 -9.20
C LYS A 133 -6.18 -12.50 -8.53
N MET A 134 -5.85 -11.77 -7.46
CA MET A 134 -4.54 -11.82 -6.83
C MET A 134 -4.09 -13.22 -6.39
N PRO A 135 -4.97 -14.10 -5.87
CA PRO A 135 -4.58 -15.43 -5.42
C PRO A 135 -3.89 -16.29 -6.48
N GLN A 136 -4.28 -16.18 -7.75
CA GLN A 136 -3.63 -16.93 -8.84
C GLN A 136 -2.17 -16.51 -9.09
N TYR A 137 -1.79 -15.32 -8.60
CA TYR A 137 -0.43 -14.79 -8.65
C TYR A 137 0.35 -14.98 -7.33
N GLY A 138 -0.20 -15.75 -6.38
CA GLY A 138 0.43 -16.02 -5.10
C GLY A 138 0.30 -14.88 -4.07
N LEU A 139 -0.67 -14.00 -4.27
CA LEU A 139 -0.90 -12.80 -3.45
C LEU A 139 -2.33 -12.76 -2.92
N VAL A 140 -2.55 -12.07 -1.79
CA VAL A 140 -3.87 -11.70 -1.28
C VAL A 140 -3.87 -10.19 -1.05
N ASN A 141 -4.80 -9.47 -1.65
CA ASN A 141 -5.02 -8.05 -1.34
C ASN A 141 -5.95 -7.93 -0.14
N LEU A 142 -5.47 -7.35 0.95
CA LEU A 142 -6.25 -7.14 2.17
C LEU A 142 -7.06 -5.84 2.13
N ALA A 143 -6.52 -4.78 1.51
CA ALA A 143 -7.18 -3.49 1.35
C ALA A 143 -6.43 -2.61 0.33
N TYR A 144 -7.12 -1.60 -0.20
CA TYR A 144 -6.49 -0.50 -0.95
C TYR A 144 -6.32 0.70 -0.05
N TRP A 145 -5.08 1.17 0.08
CA TRP A 145 -4.72 2.41 0.76
C TRP A 145 -4.44 3.50 -0.26
N GLU A 146 -4.23 4.73 0.17
CA GLU A 146 -4.00 5.86 -0.71
C GLU A 146 -2.51 6.16 -0.87
N ASN A 147 -2.03 6.13 -2.11
CA ASN A 147 -0.80 6.84 -2.46
C ASN A 147 -1.16 8.29 -2.83
N GLY A 148 -2.12 8.48 -3.74
CA GLY A 148 -2.78 9.77 -4.01
C GLY A 148 -2.54 10.32 -5.41
N PHE A 149 -2.98 11.58 -5.61
CA PHE A 149 -2.78 12.31 -6.86
C PHE A 149 -1.34 12.75 -7.03
N ARG A 150 -0.76 12.42 -8.18
CA ARG A 150 0.66 12.58 -8.48
C ARG A 150 0.94 13.91 -9.19
N ASN A 151 2.02 14.54 -8.80
CA ASN A 151 2.49 15.84 -9.26
C ASN A 151 3.96 15.76 -9.64
N LEU A 152 4.38 16.60 -10.59
CA LEU A 152 5.75 16.60 -11.10
C LEU A 152 6.65 17.50 -10.26
N THR A 153 7.86 17.04 -9.95
CA THR A 153 8.96 17.93 -9.49
C THR A 153 10.12 17.87 -10.47
N ASN A 154 10.89 18.96 -10.55
CA ASN A 154 12.15 18.97 -11.30
C ASN A 154 13.10 20.06 -10.77
N SER A 155 14.37 19.99 -11.17
CA SER A 155 15.42 20.94 -10.78
C SER A 155 15.67 22.07 -11.79
N LYS A 156 14.99 22.09 -12.96
CA LYS A 156 15.33 22.95 -14.09
C LYS A 156 14.40 24.16 -14.26
N LYS A 157 13.07 23.95 -14.30
CA LYS A 157 12.10 24.98 -14.66
C LYS A 157 10.69 24.66 -14.16
N ALA A 158 9.83 25.68 -14.06
CA ALA A 158 8.40 25.49 -13.89
C ALA A 158 7.80 24.81 -15.14
N ILE A 159 6.84 23.91 -14.95
CA ILE A 159 6.09 23.26 -16.03
C ILE A 159 4.71 23.90 -16.04
N THR A 160 4.42 24.69 -17.05
CA THR A 160 3.15 25.43 -17.20
C THR A 160 2.25 24.83 -18.29
N LYS A 161 2.82 24.00 -19.12
CA LYS A 161 2.17 23.21 -20.17
C LYS A 161 2.95 21.92 -20.42
N TRP A 162 2.32 20.93 -21.02
CA TRP A 162 2.94 19.60 -21.19
C TRP A 162 4.20 19.63 -22.02
N GLU A 163 4.29 20.50 -23.03
CA GLU A 163 5.47 20.66 -23.89
C GLU A 163 6.70 21.14 -23.11
N ASP A 164 6.52 21.77 -21.96
CA ASP A 164 7.64 22.19 -21.10
C ASP A 164 8.41 21.00 -20.53
N MET A 165 7.86 19.78 -20.57
CA MET A 165 8.59 18.57 -20.18
C MET A 165 9.65 18.14 -21.20
N GLY A 166 9.65 18.75 -22.39
CA GLY A 166 10.59 18.42 -23.47
C GLY A 166 12.05 18.38 -23.02
N GLY A 167 12.67 17.22 -23.22
CA GLY A 167 14.07 16.96 -22.89
C GLY A 167 14.40 16.69 -21.42
N LEU A 168 13.44 16.86 -20.47
CA LEU A 168 13.67 16.53 -19.07
C LEU A 168 13.81 15.02 -18.87
N LYS A 169 14.80 14.60 -18.12
CA LYS A 169 14.92 13.22 -17.63
C LYS A 169 14.03 13.08 -16.39
N VAL A 170 12.87 12.47 -16.56
CA VAL A 170 11.90 12.30 -15.47
C VAL A 170 11.85 10.84 -15.05
N ARG A 171 12.14 10.57 -13.78
CA ARG A 171 11.91 9.24 -13.20
C ARG A 171 10.42 8.98 -13.10
N VAL A 172 10.03 7.81 -13.55
CA VAL A 172 8.68 7.27 -13.37
C VAL A 172 8.75 5.91 -12.67
N MET A 173 7.61 5.39 -12.19
CA MET A 173 7.55 4.03 -11.69
C MET A 173 7.84 3.03 -12.82
N GLN A 174 8.26 1.82 -12.47
CA GLN A 174 8.61 0.73 -13.39
C GLN A 174 7.36 0.18 -14.10
N ASN A 175 6.85 0.95 -15.07
CA ASN A 175 5.55 0.81 -15.67
C ASN A 175 5.52 1.39 -17.09
N ASN A 176 5.05 0.63 -18.05
CA ASN A 176 5.00 1.04 -19.45
C ASN A 176 4.01 2.20 -19.69
N ILE A 177 2.89 2.25 -18.94
CA ILE A 177 1.88 3.30 -19.10
C ILE A 177 2.48 4.66 -18.70
N PHE A 178 3.19 4.74 -17.56
CA PHE A 178 3.90 5.96 -17.17
C PHE A 178 5.03 6.31 -18.15
N LEU A 179 5.78 5.31 -18.63
CA LEU A 179 6.82 5.53 -19.65
C LEU A 179 6.22 6.18 -20.90
N ASP A 180 5.14 5.63 -21.43
CA ASP A 180 4.52 6.10 -22.66
C ASP A 180 3.83 7.46 -22.44
N THR A 181 3.17 7.68 -21.31
CA THR A 181 2.58 8.94 -20.92
C THR A 181 3.61 10.07 -20.93
N PHE A 182 4.72 9.90 -20.20
CA PHE A 182 5.75 10.94 -20.11
C PHE A 182 6.54 11.12 -21.40
N LYS A 183 6.77 10.06 -22.18
CA LYS A 183 7.34 10.17 -23.54
C LYS A 183 6.42 10.97 -24.48
N THR A 184 5.13 10.73 -24.42
CA THR A 184 4.15 11.49 -25.24
C THR A 184 4.15 12.97 -24.88
N MET A 185 4.39 13.31 -23.62
CA MET A 185 4.57 14.68 -23.13
C MET A 185 5.97 15.26 -23.47
N GLY A 186 6.83 14.52 -24.15
CA GLY A 186 8.17 14.95 -24.59
C GLY A 186 9.31 14.73 -23.60
N ALA A 187 9.05 14.14 -22.45
CA ALA A 187 10.09 13.85 -21.48
C ALA A 187 10.89 12.58 -21.81
N ASN A 188 12.13 12.53 -21.35
CA ASN A 188 12.93 11.31 -21.32
C ASN A 188 12.58 10.54 -20.05
N ALA A 189 11.54 9.69 -20.12
CA ALA A 189 11.09 8.91 -18.99
C ALA A 189 12.07 7.78 -18.63
N VAL A 190 12.44 7.68 -17.35
CA VAL A 190 13.39 6.69 -16.81
C VAL A 190 12.72 5.86 -15.73
N PRO A 191 12.50 4.55 -15.96
CA PRO A 191 11.90 3.69 -14.94
C PRO A 191 12.94 3.37 -13.86
N MET A 192 12.55 3.52 -12.56
CA MET A 192 13.47 3.32 -11.44
C MET A 192 12.70 2.98 -10.18
N ALA A 193 13.26 2.11 -9.32
CA ALA A 193 12.70 1.81 -8.01
C ALA A 193 12.72 3.06 -7.11
N PHE A 194 11.73 3.17 -6.20
CA PHE A 194 11.55 4.39 -5.40
C PHE A 194 12.75 4.71 -4.50
N GLY A 195 13.37 3.70 -3.89
CA GLY A 195 14.53 3.89 -3.01
C GLY A 195 15.78 4.49 -3.70
N GLU A 196 15.83 4.47 -5.02
CA GLU A 196 16.96 5.02 -5.80
C GLU A 196 16.76 6.50 -6.18
N VAL A 197 15.53 7.02 -6.03
CA VAL A 197 15.11 8.32 -6.59
C VAL A 197 15.86 9.48 -5.96
N PHE A 198 15.97 9.53 -4.64
CA PHE A 198 16.63 10.65 -3.95
C PHE A 198 18.08 10.82 -4.43
N THR A 199 18.85 9.74 -4.43
CA THR A 199 20.26 9.74 -4.88
C THR A 199 20.38 10.08 -6.36
N ALA A 200 19.47 9.59 -7.22
CA ALA A 200 19.46 9.93 -8.63
C ALA A 200 19.16 11.42 -8.90
N LEU A 201 18.29 12.04 -8.08
CA LEU A 201 18.03 13.49 -8.11
C LEU A 201 19.22 14.29 -7.59
N GLU A 202 19.81 13.88 -6.47
CA GLU A 202 20.96 14.52 -5.83
C GLU A 202 22.17 14.54 -6.76
N THR A 203 22.48 13.42 -7.39
CA THR A 203 23.58 13.27 -8.35
C THR A 203 23.27 13.86 -9.74
N LYS A 204 22.03 14.36 -9.94
CA LYS A 204 21.56 14.88 -11.23
C LYS A 204 21.57 13.85 -12.38
N ALA A 205 21.49 12.56 -12.04
CA ALA A 205 21.31 11.50 -13.03
C ALA A 205 19.93 11.59 -13.69
N ILE A 206 18.95 12.14 -12.98
CA ILE A 206 17.62 12.53 -13.45
C ILE A 206 17.36 13.99 -13.08
N ASP A 207 16.49 14.66 -13.87
CA ASP A 207 16.12 16.06 -13.63
C ASP A 207 14.92 16.21 -12.72
N GLY A 208 14.02 15.20 -12.70
CA GLY A 208 12.76 15.25 -11.97
C GLY A 208 12.18 13.88 -11.69
N GLN A 209 11.10 13.89 -10.96
CA GLN A 209 10.27 12.74 -10.59
C GLN A 209 8.82 13.18 -10.42
N GLU A 210 7.90 12.24 -10.24
CA GLU A 210 6.50 12.50 -10.00
C GLU A 210 5.99 11.66 -8.82
N ASN A 211 5.26 12.28 -7.91
CA ASN A 211 4.65 11.68 -6.73
C ASN A 211 3.58 12.59 -6.13
N PRO A 212 2.77 12.09 -5.19
CA PRO A 212 1.89 12.94 -4.39
C PRO A 212 2.68 13.92 -3.51
N PHE A 213 2.09 15.07 -3.20
CA PHE A 213 2.76 16.11 -2.37
C PHE A 213 3.25 15.56 -1.03
N VAL A 214 2.47 14.70 -0.39
CA VAL A 214 2.84 14.07 0.89
C VAL A 214 4.11 13.23 0.75
N THR A 215 4.24 12.47 -0.34
CA THR A 215 5.42 11.66 -0.62
C THR A 215 6.62 12.56 -0.93
N ILE A 216 6.44 13.62 -1.73
CA ILE A 216 7.49 14.59 -2.05
C ILE A 216 8.04 15.22 -0.77
N ASP A 217 7.14 15.60 0.15
CA ASP A 217 7.46 16.26 1.41
C ASP A 217 8.16 15.29 2.39
N THR A 218 7.54 14.16 2.70
CA THR A 218 8.10 13.18 3.66
C THR A 218 9.39 12.54 3.18
N SER A 219 9.61 12.45 1.86
CA SER A 219 10.88 11.99 1.25
C SER A 219 11.90 13.11 1.09
N LYS A 220 11.59 14.33 1.54
CA LYS A 220 12.47 15.52 1.51
C LYS A 220 12.99 15.86 0.11
N PHE A 221 12.22 15.59 -0.94
CA PHE A 221 12.66 15.91 -2.29
C PHE A 221 12.89 17.41 -2.51
N TYR A 222 12.36 18.27 -1.64
CA TYR A 222 12.68 19.71 -1.64
C TYR A 222 14.17 20.02 -1.42
N GLU A 223 14.96 19.10 -0.87
CA GLU A 223 16.42 19.27 -0.73
C GLU A 223 17.15 19.16 -2.07
N VAL A 224 16.58 18.43 -3.04
CA VAL A 224 17.20 18.10 -4.34
C VAL A 224 16.36 18.55 -5.55
N GLN A 225 15.19 19.16 -5.33
CA GLN A 225 14.29 19.65 -6.37
C GLN A 225 13.91 21.11 -6.11
N LYS A 226 13.79 21.91 -7.19
CA LYS A 226 13.49 23.35 -7.10
C LYS A 226 12.04 23.70 -7.42
N TYR A 227 11.41 22.94 -8.30
CA TYR A 227 10.09 23.22 -8.84
C TYR A 227 9.14 22.07 -8.54
N VAL A 228 7.90 22.39 -8.18
CA VAL A 228 6.79 21.46 -8.11
C VAL A 228 5.62 22.01 -8.90
N SER A 229 5.17 21.25 -9.88
CA SER A 229 4.02 21.59 -10.72
C SER A 229 2.85 20.68 -10.37
N ALA A 230 1.72 21.27 -9.99
CA ALA A 230 0.50 20.59 -9.56
C ALA A 230 -0.23 19.98 -10.76
N THR A 231 0.34 18.94 -11.34
CA THR A 231 -0.15 18.32 -12.57
C THR A 231 -1.35 17.40 -12.35
N LYS A 232 -1.48 16.78 -11.19
CA LYS A 232 -2.53 15.78 -10.85
C LYS A 232 -2.77 14.77 -11.98
N HIS A 233 -1.71 14.42 -12.70
CA HIS A 233 -1.79 13.64 -13.94
C HIS A 233 -2.23 12.19 -13.76
N ALA A 234 -2.12 11.63 -12.56
CA ALA A 234 -2.61 10.30 -12.23
C ALA A 234 -2.95 10.20 -10.75
N TYR A 235 -3.87 9.32 -10.39
CA TYR A 235 -4.08 8.85 -9.02
C TYR A 235 -3.59 7.41 -8.93
N THR A 236 -2.75 7.10 -7.96
CA THR A 236 -2.29 5.73 -7.73
C THR A 236 -2.70 5.25 -6.34
N PRO A 237 -3.23 4.04 -6.21
CA PRO A 237 -3.44 3.42 -4.91
C PRO A 237 -2.18 2.71 -4.42
N PHE A 238 -2.11 2.50 -3.10
CA PHE A 238 -1.35 1.42 -2.51
C PHE A 238 -2.23 0.17 -2.34
N MET A 239 -1.63 -1.00 -2.42
CA MET A 239 -2.23 -2.27 -2.02
C MET A 239 -1.54 -2.79 -0.75
N VAL A 240 -2.33 -3.30 0.19
CA VAL A 240 -1.83 -4.06 1.33
C VAL A 240 -1.85 -5.52 0.94
N LEU A 241 -0.73 -6.01 0.44
CA LEU A 241 -0.59 -7.38 -0.06
C LEU A 241 -0.03 -8.31 0.99
N PHE A 242 -0.57 -9.51 1.02
CA PHE A 242 -0.11 -10.62 1.84
C PHE A 242 0.32 -11.80 0.99
N SER A 243 1.30 -12.58 1.43
CA SER A 243 1.70 -13.84 0.79
C SER A 243 0.56 -14.84 0.83
N LYS A 244 0.05 -15.28 -0.32
CA LYS A 244 -0.99 -16.32 -0.41
C LYS A 244 -0.56 -17.61 0.30
N LYS A 245 0.69 -18.03 0.07
CA LYS A 245 1.25 -19.23 0.67
C LYS A 245 1.25 -19.19 2.20
N ILE A 246 1.58 -18.03 2.79
CA ILE A 246 1.56 -17.85 4.23
C ILE A 246 0.12 -17.65 4.72
N TYR A 247 -0.71 -16.88 4.00
CA TYR A 247 -2.10 -16.62 4.32
C TYR A 247 -2.90 -17.90 4.49
N ASP A 248 -2.69 -18.89 3.61
CA ASP A 248 -3.37 -20.19 3.67
C ASP A 248 -3.00 -21.03 4.90
N SER A 249 -1.90 -20.71 5.58
CA SER A 249 -1.52 -21.33 6.85
C SER A 249 -2.21 -20.69 8.07
N TYR A 250 -2.93 -19.60 7.88
CA TYR A 250 -3.65 -18.88 8.93
C TYR A 250 -5.07 -19.44 9.07
N SER A 251 -5.59 -19.51 10.30
CA SER A 251 -6.97 -19.88 10.54
C SER A 251 -7.94 -18.87 9.91
N PRO A 252 -9.19 -19.26 9.59
CA PRO A 252 -10.19 -18.31 9.10
C PRO A 252 -10.38 -17.09 9.99
N GLN A 253 -10.22 -17.24 11.32
CA GLN A 253 -10.29 -16.13 12.26
C GLN A 253 -9.09 -15.19 12.15
N GLU A 254 -7.88 -15.72 11.98
CA GLU A 254 -6.65 -14.93 11.75
C GLU A 254 -6.72 -14.21 10.40
N GLN A 255 -7.19 -14.88 9.34
CA GLN A 255 -7.39 -14.29 8.02
C GLN A 255 -8.40 -13.15 8.07
N LYS A 256 -9.52 -13.35 8.76
CA LYS A 256 -10.52 -12.29 8.95
C LYS A 256 -9.94 -11.10 9.73
N ALA A 257 -9.16 -11.36 10.77
CA ALA A 257 -8.51 -10.30 11.55
C ALA A 257 -7.54 -9.48 10.70
N LEU A 258 -6.78 -10.11 9.79
CA LEU A 258 -5.89 -9.41 8.85
C LEU A 258 -6.67 -8.45 7.94
N VAL A 259 -7.77 -8.92 7.34
CA VAL A 259 -8.60 -8.10 6.44
C VAL A 259 -9.26 -6.95 7.22
N ASP A 260 -9.94 -7.26 8.34
CA ASP A 260 -10.61 -6.24 9.15
C ASP A 260 -9.64 -5.14 9.59
N CYS A 261 -8.43 -5.53 10.06
CA CYS A 261 -7.45 -4.58 10.55
C CYS A 261 -6.74 -3.82 9.42
N ALA A 262 -6.60 -4.41 8.24
CA ALA A 262 -6.12 -3.68 7.05
C ALA A 262 -7.11 -2.59 6.63
N ILE A 263 -8.41 -2.82 6.79
CA ILE A 263 -9.47 -1.82 6.56
C ILE A 263 -9.40 -0.70 7.61
N VAL A 264 -9.24 -1.03 8.89
CA VAL A 264 -9.03 -0.04 9.95
C VAL A 264 -7.79 0.82 9.69
N GLY A 265 -6.69 0.19 9.26
CA GLY A 265 -5.47 0.88 8.83
C GLY A 265 -5.70 1.79 7.61
N ARG A 266 -6.50 1.33 6.62
CA ARG A 266 -6.90 2.12 5.45
C ARG A 266 -7.58 3.42 5.85
N ASP A 267 -8.58 3.31 6.71
CA ASP A 267 -9.41 4.46 7.08
C ASP A 267 -8.58 5.54 7.77
N GLU A 268 -7.67 5.16 8.67
CA GLU A 268 -6.74 6.11 9.28
C GLU A 268 -5.71 6.65 8.28
N GLN A 269 -5.14 5.79 7.44
CA GLN A 269 -4.14 6.19 6.45
C GLN A 269 -4.71 7.21 5.43
N ARG A 270 -5.89 6.95 4.86
CA ARG A 270 -6.56 7.87 3.94
C ARG A 270 -6.90 9.20 4.61
N LYS A 271 -7.42 9.15 5.84
CA LYS A 271 -7.73 10.35 6.62
C LYS A 271 -6.49 11.22 6.84
N VAL A 272 -5.38 10.63 7.27
CA VAL A 272 -4.11 11.36 7.51
C VAL A 272 -3.52 11.86 6.19
N SER A 273 -3.49 11.04 5.14
CA SER A 273 -2.98 11.42 3.81
C SER A 273 -3.69 12.67 3.28
N ARG A 274 -5.01 12.66 3.29
CA ARG A 274 -5.84 13.78 2.80
C ARG A 274 -5.70 15.03 3.65
N ALA A 275 -5.62 14.89 4.98
CA ALA A 275 -5.39 16.02 5.89
C ALA A 275 -4.01 16.65 5.70
N LEU A 276 -3.02 15.87 5.26
CA LEU A 276 -1.65 16.34 5.02
C LEU A 276 -1.44 16.92 3.62
N ASN A 277 -2.28 16.58 2.63
CA ASN A 277 -2.02 16.94 1.23
C ASN A 277 -1.77 18.45 1.03
N SER A 278 -2.68 19.31 1.52
CA SER A 278 -2.51 20.78 1.46
C SER A 278 -1.37 21.28 2.34
N LYS A 279 -1.17 20.68 3.53
CA LYS A 279 -0.08 21.04 4.44
C LYS A 279 1.28 20.73 3.85
N SER A 280 1.41 19.59 3.17
CA SER A 280 2.64 19.21 2.47
C SER A 280 2.96 20.20 1.35
N LEU A 281 1.97 20.64 0.58
CA LEU A 281 2.20 21.66 -0.45
C LEU A 281 2.70 22.99 0.17
N GLU A 282 2.09 23.43 1.28
CA GLU A 282 2.56 24.63 2.00
C GLU A 282 3.97 24.44 2.59
N ASN A 283 4.29 23.25 3.10
CA ASN A 283 5.62 22.94 3.58
C ASN A 283 6.66 22.99 2.45
N LEU A 284 6.36 22.41 1.28
CA LEU A 284 7.23 22.48 0.11
C LEU A 284 7.52 23.92 -0.31
N LYS A 285 6.51 24.81 -0.32
CA LYS A 285 6.70 26.24 -0.54
C LYS A 285 7.62 26.86 0.52
N SER A 286 7.39 26.57 1.80
CA SER A 286 8.21 27.08 2.90
C SER A 286 9.67 26.63 2.86
N LYS A 287 9.91 25.45 2.26
CA LYS A 287 11.25 24.89 1.98
C LYS A 287 11.91 25.48 0.73
N GLY A 288 11.25 26.41 0.06
CA GLY A 288 11.82 27.16 -1.07
C GLY A 288 11.52 26.56 -2.44
N MET A 289 10.62 25.57 -2.55
CA MET A 289 10.20 25.10 -3.87
C MET A 289 9.27 26.11 -4.54
N ALA A 290 9.52 26.40 -5.83
CA ALA A 290 8.62 27.17 -6.67
C ALA A 290 7.43 26.28 -7.07
N VAL A 291 6.23 26.67 -6.66
CA VAL A 291 4.99 25.94 -6.93
C VAL A 291 4.21 26.62 -8.04
N ASN A 292 3.73 25.85 -9.01
CA ASN A 292 2.81 26.32 -10.05
C ASN A 292 1.73 25.26 -10.36
N GLU A 293 0.66 25.70 -10.98
CA GLU A 293 -0.38 24.84 -11.56
C GLU A 293 -0.22 24.77 -13.10
N ILE A 294 -0.75 23.73 -13.70
CA ILE A 294 -0.86 23.54 -15.15
C ILE A 294 -2.31 23.79 -15.58
#